data_7cbe2dd6fc51a5ac150561ad3179117e
#
_entry.id   7cbe2dd6fc51a5ac150561ad3179117e
#
_cell.length_a   1.000
_cell.length_b   1.000
_cell.length_c   1.000
_cell.angle_alpha   90.00
_cell.angle_beta   90.00
_cell.angle_gamma   90.00
#
_symmetry.space_group_name_H-M   'P 1'
#
loop_
_entity.id
_entity.type
_entity.pdbx_description
1 polymer ?
#
loop_
_entity_poly.entity_id
_entity_poly.type
_entity_poly.pdbx_seq_one_letter_code
_entity_poly.pdbx_strand_id
1 'polypeptide(L)'
;MIAGGAPPPGNLAAYGSDIPRGGPSTPTVSASGAGGAASLAPPAAASGISTTGVPPSVLASSGIAATGAGAAIVSSETQDQHLDDAIQLAYELLHASRRYPGLHWCVGIFKVATGIETVIVSNDGASYIPPGVYVPRSARVLFADPNLGTGFQAKYFGWVNPSATMVAYAAERAIHDPNVVLHAVAATTDPGGATVLPARRAGVPHYQDCDSTRSPIDAATPAPELDESRLHRLAVMSPQSYDQLNDASLPPTERQSAGWDATAGAVATALASAELLHIEVAPVIREILGGLASGTPITGDQWSALEEVRLYGKSLFMRPGFIEVEPSADPNTTVLYRAHHNLDRAVEALSLWRGDNPDFADIVYATEQVTKEGQLWPLRT
;
A
#
# COMPACT_ATOMS: atom_id res chain seq x y z
N MET A 1 23.64 -21.24 58.59
CA MET A 1 22.20 -21.47 58.68
C MET A 1 21.52 -20.15 58.93
N ILE A 2 20.99 -19.54 57.88
CA ILE A 2 20.03 -18.43 58.04
C ILE A 2 18.96 -18.72 56.96
N ALA A 3 17.75 -19.02 57.44
CA ALA A 3 16.58 -19.26 56.63
C ALA A 3 15.99 -17.92 56.17
N GLY A 4 15.93 -17.67 54.85
CA GLY A 4 15.22 -16.54 54.27
C GLY A 4 13.83 -16.98 53.84
N GLY A 5 12.80 -16.45 54.53
CA GLY A 5 11.40 -16.72 54.22
C GLY A 5 10.96 -15.97 52.98
N ALA A 6 10.16 -16.64 52.13
CA ALA A 6 9.48 -16.05 50.98
C ALA A 6 8.34 -15.10 51.41
N PRO A 7 8.11 -14.01 50.68
CA PRO A 7 6.97 -13.12 50.96
C PRO A 7 5.65 -13.76 50.49
N PRO A 8 4.51 -13.41 51.17
CA PRO A 8 3.21 -13.96 50.82
C PRO A 8 2.65 -13.38 49.51
N PRO A 9 1.75 -14.10 48.83
CA PRO A 9 1.13 -13.62 47.57
C PRO A 9 0.14 -12.47 47.90
N GLY A 10 0.33 -11.36 47.22
CA GLY A 10 -0.57 -10.21 47.30
C GLY A 10 -1.89 -10.49 46.58
N ASN A 11 -3.01 -10.28 47.28
CA ASN A 11 -4.37 -10.31 46.75
C ASN A 11 -4.52 -9.22 45.68
N LEU A 12 -4.76 -9.64 44.42
CA LEU A 12 -5.29 -8.78 43.38
C LEU A 12 -6.79 -8.58 43.64
N ALA A 13 -7.14 -7.35 43.99
CA ALA A 13 -8.53 -6.94 44.12
C ALA A 13 -9.21 -7.01 42.73
N ALA A 14 -10.34 -7.72 42.71
CA ALA A 14 -11.23 -7.77 41.56
C ALA A 14 -11.76 -6.37 41.23
N TYR A 15 -11.42 -5.83 40.06
CA TYR A 15 -12.08 -4.64 39.54
C TYR A 15 -13.47 -5.04 39.04
N GLY A 16 -14.49 -4.52 39.75
CA GLY A 16 -15.88 -4.75 39.50
C GLY A 16 -16.34 -4.18 38.15
N SER A 17 -17.13 -4.99 37.51
CA SER A 17 -17.96 -4.69 36.35
C SER A 17 -19.07 -3.70 36.71
N ASP A 18 -18.94 -2.45 36.26
CA ASP A 18 -20.04 -1.51 36.13
C ASP A 18 -20.11 -1.00 34.69
N ILE A 19 -20.80 -1.77 33.88
CA ILE A 19 -21.24 -1.31 32.56
C ILE A 19 -22.75 -1.02 32.67
N PRO A 20 -23.21 0.24 32.51
CA PRO A 20 -24.64 0.53 32.43
C PRO A 20 -25.20 -0.06 31.13
N ARG A 21 -26.13 -1.00 31.25
CA ARG A 21 -26.98 -1.44 30.14
C ARG A 21 -28.00 -0.34 29.81
N GLY A 22 -27.70 0.50 28.83
CA GLY A 22 -28.69 1.35 28.15
C GLY A 22 -29.43 0.51 27.11
N GLY A 23 -30.74 0.31 27.33
CA GLY A 23 -31.62 -0.31 26.36
C GLY A 23 -31.89 0.58 25.16
N PRO A 24 -32.36 0.02 24.02
CA PRO A 24 -32.61 0.78 22.81
C PRO A 24 -33.89 1.61 22.93
N SER A 25 -33.75 2.94 22.88
CA SER A 25 -34.87 3.86 22.72
C SER A 25 -35.20 3.99 21.23
N THR A 26 -36.34 3.47 20.85
CA THR A 26 -36.98 3.73 19.55
C THR A 26 -37.43 5.19 19.46
N PRO A 27 -37.14 5.92 18.38
CA PRO A 27 -37.76 7.23 18.15
C PRO A 27 -39.16 7.05 17.58
N THR A 28 -40.13 7.55 18.33
CA THR A 28 -41.53 7.71 17.91
C THR A 28 -41.60 8.84 16.90
N VAL A 29 -42.07 8.54 15.69
CA VAL A 29 -42.35 9.53 14.66
C VAL A 29 -43.77 10.05 14.89
N SER A 30 -43.90 11.31 15.27
CA SER A 30 -45.20 12.02 15.27
C SER A 30 -45.42 12.65 13.90
N ALA A 31 -46.46 12.19 13.23
CA ALA A 31 -47.02 12.80 12.02
C ALA A 31 -48.02 13.85 12.39
N SER A 32 -47.89 15.05 11.78
CA SER A 32 -48.98 16.04 11.52
C SER A 32 -48.36 17.10 10.63
N GLY A 33 -48.91 17.59 9.58
CA GLY A 33 -50.23 17.61 8.96
C GLY A 33 -50.10 18.40 7.65
N ALA A 34 -50.85 17.96 6.73
CA ALA A 34 -51.64 18.63 5.71
C ALA A 34 -51.14 19.88 4.97
N GLY A 35 -51.22 19.81 3.66
CA GLY A 35 -51.72 20.90 2.84
C GLY A 35 -50.99 21.19 1.54
N GLY A 36 -51.65 20.96 0.39
CA GLY A 36 -51.42 21.73 -0.82
C GLY A 36 -51.06 20.96 -2.09
N ALA A 37 -52.08 20.46 -2.76
CA ALA A 37 -52.04 19.98 -4.13
C ALA A 37 -51.83 21.13 -5.13
N ALA A 38 -50.96 20.94 -6.10
CA ALA A 38 -51.12 21.55 -7.42
C ALA A 38 -50.55 20.61 -8.49
N SER A 39 -51.50 20.07 -9.21
CA SER A 39 -51.34 19.31 -10.44
C SER A 39 -50.98 20.24 -11.60
N LEU A 40 -50.03 19.86 -12.43
CA LEU A 40 -50.01 20.20 -13.85
C LEU A 40 -49.31 19.06 -14.63
N ALA A 41 -50.10 18.55 -15.58
CA ALA A 41 -49.80 17.44 -16.47
C ALA A 41 -48.90 17.86 -17.66
N PRO A 42 -48.30 16.90 -18.38
CA PRO A 42 -47.33 17.13 -19.45
C PRO A 42 -47.98 17.36 -20.82
N PRO A 43 -47.27 17.88 -21.79
CA PRO A 43 -47.62 17.67 -23.20
C PRO A 43 -46.72 16.58 -23.86
N ALA A 44 -47.39 15.92 -24.79
CA ALA A 44 -47.03 14.74 -25.51
C ALA A 44 -46.01 14.96 -26.66
N ALA A 45 -45.32 13.90 -26.94
CA ALA A 45 -44.85 13.31 -28.19
C ALA A 45 -44.72 14.16 -29.47
N ALA A 46 -43.55 14.05 -30.08
CA ALA A 46 -43.43 13.97 -31.54
C ALA A 46 -42.29 13.00 -31.92
N SER A 47 -42.64 12.18 -32.86
CA SER A 47 -41.95 11.03 -33.41
C SER A 47 -40.83 11.37 -34.39
N GLY A 48 -39.82 10.45 -34.47
CA GLY A 48 -39.31 10.01 -35.75
C GLY A 48 -38.04 10.67 -36.25
N ILE A 49 -36.99 9.90 -36.38
CA ILE A 49 -36.42 9.39 -37.64
C ILE A 49 -35.05 8.75 -37.32
N SER A 50 -34.89 7.48 -37.70
CA SER A 50 -33.65 6.74 -37.75
C SER A 50 -32.76 7.27 -38.87
N THR A 51 -31.44 7.41 -38.61
CA THR A 51 -30.40 7.21 -39.63
C THR A 51 -29.10 6.72 -38.99
N THR A 52 -28.62 5.68 -39.62
CA THR A 52 -27.37 4.92 -39.59
C THR A 52 -26.09 5.75 -39.46
N GLY A 53 -25.25 5.28 -38.60
CA GLY A 53 -23.77 5.15 -38.54
C GLY A 53 -22.88 6.12 -39.31
N VAL A 54 -21.89 6.69 -38.53
CA VAL A 54 -20.51 6.99 -38.96
C VAL A 54 -19.69 7.36 -37.67
N PRO A 55 -18.40 6.94 -37.58
CA PRO A 55 -17.57 7.17 -36.38
C PRO A 55 -17.09 8.62 -36.25
N PRO A 56 -16.78 9.12 -35.04
CA PRO A 56 -16.34 10.50 -34.87
C PRO A 56 -14.87 10.68 -35.23
N SER A 57 -14.66 11.46 -36.29
CA SER A 57 -13.38 12.05 -36.63
C SER A 57 -13.26 13.42 -35.95
N VAL A 58 -12.10 13.66 -35.38
CA VAL A 58 -11.38 14.93 -35.18
C VAL A 58 -12.15 16.20 -35.60
N LEU A 59 -12.38 17.09 -34.65
CA LEU A 59 -12.72 18.49 -34.91
C LEU A 59 -11.71 19.43 -34.24
N ALA A 60 -10.87 20.01 -35.10
CA ALA A 60 -10.05 21.17 -34.78
C ALA A 60 -10.94 22.40 -34.51
N SER A 61 -10.69 23.11 -33.43
CA SER A 61 -11.35 24.35 -33.08
C SER A 61 -10.65 25.51 -33.79
N SER A 62 -11.34 26.16 -34.72
CA SER A 62 -11.01 27.47 -35.24
C SER A 62 -11.78 28.55 -34.49
N GLY A 63 -11.05 29.57 -34.01
CA GLY A 63 -11.58 30.66 -33.20
C GLY A 63 -12.48 31.63 -33.96
N ILE A 64 -13.42 32.23 -33.23
CA ILE A 64 -14.05 33.51 -33.57
C ILE A 64 -14.03 34.43 -32.34
N ALA A 65 -13.41 35.55 -32.48
CA ALA A 65 -13.43 36.64 -31.48
C ALA A 65 -14.78 37.35 -31.49
N ALA A 66 -15.39 37.48 -30.31
CA ALA A 66 -16.48 38.40 -30.08
C ALA A 66 -16.18 39.26 -28.84
N THR A 67 -16.01 40.56 -29.06
CA THR A 67 -15.92 41.60 -28.05
C THR A 67 -17.25 41.85 -27.36
N GLY A 68 -17.32 41.69 -26.04
CA GLY A 68 -18.45 42.07 -25.21
C GLY A 68 -18.07 42.07 -23.74
N ALA A 69 -18.17 43.24 -23.10
CA ALA A 69 -17.80 43.47 -21.71
C ALA A 69 -18.59 42.59 -20.72
N GLY A 70 -17.91 42.01 -19.73
CA GLY A 70 -18.54 41.45 -18.52
C GLY A 70 -18.58 39.93 -18.42
N ALA A 71 -17.71 39.19 -19.12
CA ALA A 71 -17.52 37.77 -18.86
C ALA A 71 -16.47 37.59 -17.76
N ALA A 72 -16.91 37.10 -16.59
CA ALA A 72 -16.02 36.44 -15.66
C ALA A 72 -15.23 35.41 -16.49
N ILE A 73 -13.92 35.56 -16.57
CA ILE A 73 -13.01 34.56 -17.13
C ILE A 73 -13.09 33.37 -16.18
N VAL A 74 -14.00 32.44 -16.48
CA VAL A 74 -13.86 31.08 -16.05
C VAL A 74 -12.67 30.58 -16.88
N SER A 75 -11.45 30.74 -16.34
CA SER A 75 -10.33 29.97 -16.79
C SER A 75 -10.75 28.51 -16.64
N SER A 76 -11.10 27.87 -17.75
CA SER A 76 -11.09 26.42 -17.83
C SER A 76 -9.64 26.07 -17.54
N GLU A 77 -9.36 25.73 -16.28
CA GLU A 77 -8.11 25.06 -15.92
C GLU A 77 -8.07 23.85 -16.83
N THR A 78 -7.20 23.89 -17.84
CA THR A 78 -6.80 22.71 -18.57
C THR A 78 -6.21 21.79 -17.53
N GLN A 79 -6.93 20.73 -17.20
CA GLN A 79 -6.52 19.76 -16.23
C GLN A 79 -5.10 19.33 -16.60
N ASP A 80 -4.18 19.37 -15.64
CA ASP A 80 -2.78 19.06 -15.92
C ASP A 80 -2.65 17.57 -16.23
N GLN A 81 -2.20 17.23 -17.44
CA GLN A 81 -2.10 15.84 -17.88
C GLN A 81 -1.25 14.98 -16.96
N HIS A 82 -0.23 15.56 -16.32
CA HIS A 82 0.62 14.81 -15.38
C HIS A 82 -0.14 14.46 -14.09
N LEU A 83 -1.08 15.32 -13.67
CA LEU A 83 -1.98 14.96 -12.57
C LEU A 83 -2.93 13.83 -12.97
N ASP A 84 -3.47 13.86 -14.19
CA ASP A 84 -4.35 12.79 -14.70
C ASP A 84 -3.62 11.46 -14.78
N ASP A 85 -2.38 11.44 -15.28
CA ASP A 85 -1.52 10.26 -15.32
C ASP A 85 -1.25 9.71 -13.91
N ALA A 86 -1.00 10.60 -12.95
CA ALA A 86 -0.80 10.21 -11.54
C ALA A 86 -2.07 9.63 -10.90
N ILE A 87 -3.23 10.23 -11.18
CA ILE A 87 -4.54 9.76 -10.70
C ILE A 87 -4.84 8.37 -11.26
N GLN A 88 -4.66 8.19 -12.57
CA GLN A 88 -4.90 6.91 -13.21
C GLN A 88 -4.03 5.81 -12.58
N LEU A 89 -2.72 6.04 -12.45
CA LEU A 89 -1.81 5.07 -11.84
C LEU A 89 -2.16 4.80 -10.37
N ALA A 90 -2.54 5.82 -9.60
CA ALA A 90 -2.95 5.64 -8.22
C ALA A 90 -4.18 4.71 -8.10
N TYR A 91 -5.18 4.89 -8.97
CA TYR A 91 -6.34 3.99 -9.01
C TYR A 91 -6.00 2.58 -9.51
N GLU A 92 -5.10 2.44 -10.47
CA GLU A 92 -4.62 1.12 -10.92
C GLU A 92 -3.93 0.35 -9.79
N LEU A 93 -3.04 1.01 -9.02
CA LEU A 93 -2.37 0.40 -7.88
C LEU A 93 -3.35 0.06 -6.75
N LEU A 94 -4.31 0.94 -6.45
CA LEU A 94 -5.37 0.70 -5.49
C LEU A 94 -6.21 -0.52 -5.90
N HIS A 95 -6.61 -0.58 -7.16
CA HIS A 95 -7.40 -1.69 -7.69
C HIS A 95 -6.63 -3.01 -7.65
N ALA A 96 -5.36 -3.02 -8.05
CA ALA A 96 -4.51 -4.20 -8.01
C ALA A 96 -4.28 -4.69 -6.57
N SER A 97 -4.17 -3.77 -5.62
CA SER A 97 -3.94 -4.09 -4.19
C SER A 97 -5.21 -4.19 -3.34
N ARG A 98 -6.41 -4.26 -3.95
CA ARG A 98 -7.71 -4.26 -3.23
C ARG A 98 -7.92 -5.36 -2.20
N ARG A 99 -7.10 -6.42 -2.25
CA ARG A 99 -7.10 -7.51 -1.24
C ARG A 99 -6.30 -7.17 0.01
N TYR A 100 -5.63 -6.00 0.04
CA TYR A 100 -4.79 -5.54 1.14
C TYR A 100 -5.41 -4.26 1.74
N PRO A 101 -6.42 -4.40 2.61
CA PRO A 101 -7.13 -3.26 3.19
C PRO A 101 -6.15 -2.36 3.97
N GLY A 102 -6.35 -1.04 3.87
CA GLY A 102 -5.49 -0.07 4.53
C GLY A 102 -4.12 0.15 3.87
N LEU A 103 -3.82 -0.51 2.75
CA LEU A 103 -2.66 -0.17 1.93
C LEU A 103 -3.00 1.02 1.04
N HIS A 104 -2.31 2.12 1.27
CA HIS A 104 -2.45 3.34 0.48
C HIS A 104 -1.21 3.60 -0.36
N TRP A 105 -1.44 4.20 -1.53
CA TRP A 105 -0.40 4.54 -2.49
C TRP A 105 -0.31 6.04 -2.68
N CYS A 106 0.88 6.52 -2.98
CA CYS A 106 1.09 7.87 -3.50
C CYS A 106 1.91 7.78 -4.78
N VAL A 107 1.45 8.47 -5.80
CA VAL A 107 2.12 8.67 -7.09
C VAL A 107 2.57 10.12 -7.16
N GLY A 108 3.86 10.34 -7.33
CA GLY A 108 4.46 11.65 -7.54
C GLY A 108 5.02 11.78 -8.95
N ILE A 109 4.72 12.87 -9.61
CA ILE A 109 5.30 13.22 -10.91
C ILE A 109 6.35 14.31 -10.68
N PHE A 110 7.59 14.01 -11.02
CA PHE A 110 8.72 14.93 -10.91
C PHE A 110 9.10 15.49 -12.27
N LYS A 111 9.33 16.79 -12.32
CA LYS A 111 10.05 17.44 -13.42
C LYS A 111 11.53 17.38 -13.08
N VAL A 112 12.32 16.80 -13.96
CA VAL A 112 13.77 16.66 -13.86
C VAL A 112 14.42 17.21 -15.12
N ALA A 113 15.72 17.47 -15.10
CA ALA A 113 16.43 18.03 -16.26
C ALA A 113 16.28 17.20 -17.55
N THR A 114 16.08 15.88 -17.42
CA THR A 114 15.93 14.94 -18.53
C THR A 114 14.47 14.70 -18.98
N GLY A 115 13.49 15.34 -18.32
CA GLY A 115 12.07 15.17 -18.64
C GLY A 115 11.19 14.94 -17.43
N ILE A 116 10.34 13.92 -17.50
CA ILE A 116 9.36 13.57 -16.47
C ILE A 116 9.71 12.21 -15.86
N GLU A 117 9.65 12.13 -14.55
CA GLU A 117 9.87 10.90 -13.76
C GLU A 117 8.65 10.63 -12.89
N THR A 118 8.13 9.40 -12.96
CA THR A 118 7.04 8.92 -12.10
C THR A 118 7.63 8.12 -10.94
N VAL A 119 7.27 8.49 -9.72
CA VAL A 119 7.70 7.81 -8.49
C VAL A 119 6.49 7.35 -7.71
N ILE A 120 6.51 6.12 -7.22
CA ILE A 120 5.44 5.55 -6.39
C ILE A 120 5.96 5.19 -5.00
N VAL A 121 5.08 5.27 -4.02
CA VAL A 121 5.35 4.84 -2.65
C VAL A 121 4.08 4.27 -2.03
N SER A 122 4.20 3.18 -1.28
CA SER A 122 3.11 2.70 -0.43
C SER A 122 3.36 3.06 1.05
N ASN A 123 2.30 3.02 1.84
CA ASN A 123 2.37 3.31 3.27
C ASN A 123 2.74 2.08 4.13
N ASP A 124 3.33 1.04 3.57
CA ASP A 124 3.75 -0.15 4.30
C ASP A 124 5.23 -0.46 4.09
N GLY A 125 5.96 -0.73 5.16
CA GLY A 125 7.39 -1.02 5.13
C GLY A 125 8.22 0.00 4.36
N ALA A 126 9.17 -0.48 3.56
CA ALA A 126 9.94 0.30 2.60
C ALA A 126 9.22 0.29 1.23
N SER A 127 8.01 0.80 1.14
CA SER A 127 7.13 0.72 -0.05
C SER A 127 6.79 -0.72 -0.43
N TYR A 128 6.29 -1.48 0.52
CA TYR A 128 5.87 -2.85 0.24
C TYR A 128 4.87 -2.92 -0.91
N ILE A 129 5.11 -3.86 -1.81
CA ILE A 129 4.27 -4.17 -2.97
C ILE A 129 3.67 -5.56 -2.78
N PRO A 130 2.34 -5.72 -2.68
CA PRO A 130 1.71 -7.03 -2.51
C PRO A 130 1.92 -7.98 -3.69
N PRO A 131 1.81 -9.31 -3.48
CA PRO A 131 1.80 -10.28 -4.57
C PRO A 131 0.69 -9.96 -5.59
N GLY A 132 1.02 -10.11 -6.87
CA GLY A 132 0.10 -9.84 -7.97
C GLY A 132 -0.08 -8.36 -8.30
N VAL A 133 0.65 -7.45 -7.64
CA VAL A 133 0.74 -6.04 -8.04
C VAL A 133 2.02 -5.85 -8.85
N TYR A 134 1.86 -5.45 -10.10
CA TYR A 134 2.96 -5.24 -11.04
C TYR A 134 3.12 -3.75 -11.34
N VAL A 135 4.36 -3.27 -11.26
CA VAL A 135 4.70 -1.85 -11.36
C VAL A 135 4.99 -1.50 -12.83
N PRO A 136 4.42 -0.41 -13.38
CA PRO A 136 4.78 0.05 -14.72
C PRO A 136 6.30 0.31 -14.83
N ARG A 137 6.93 -0.08 -15.95
CA ARG A 137 8.37 0.17 -16.19
C ARG A 137 8.74 1.65 -16.19
N SER A 138 7.77 2.52 -16.48
CA SER A 138 7.94 3.97 -16.42
C SER A 138 7.95 4.54 -15.01
N ALA A 139 7.56 3.76 -13.99
CA ALA A 139 7.50 4.21 -12.61
C ALA A 139 8.65 3.61 -11.78
N ARG A 140 9.19 4.42 -10.87
CA ARG A 140 10.19 3.98 -9.86
C ARG A 140 9.53 3.88 -8.51
N VAL A 141 9.97 2.92 -7.71
CA VAL A 141 9.58 2.84 -6.30
C VAL A 141 10.51 3.72 -5.47
N LEU A 142 9.97 4.58 -4.63
CA LEU A 142 10.74 5.56 -3.86
C LEU A 142 11.86 4.91 -3.06
N PHE A 143 11.59 3.84 -2.34
CA PHE A 143 12.59 3.14 -1.51
C PHE A 143 13.57 2.25 -2.31
N ALA A 144 13.41 2.16 -3.62
CA ALA A 144 14.39 1.55 -4.51
C ALA A 144 15.45 2.56 -5.00
N ASP A 145 15.35 3.84 -4.62
CA ASP A 145 16.37 4.83 -4.95
C ASP A 145 17.68 4.55 -4.19
N PRO A 146 18.79 4.23 -4.88
CA PRO A 146 20.06 3.92 -4.24
C PRO A 146 20.71 5.11 -3.53
N ASN A 147 20.27 6.32 -3.84
CA ASN A 147 20.78 7.55 -3.22
C ASN A 147 20.01 7.90 -1.93
N LEU A 148 18.98 7.14 -1.59
CA LEU A 148 18.16 7.41 -0.42
C LEU A 148 18.93 7.07 0.86
N GLY A 149 19.19 8.08 1.69
CA GLY A 149 19.94 7.92 2.94
C GLY A 149 19.24 6.97 3.93
N THR A 150 20.02 6.23 4.71
CA THR A 150 19.49 5.31 5.73
C THR A 150 18.64 6.01 6.78
N GLY A 151 18.95 7.28 7.10
CA GLY A 151 18.15 8.11 8.01
C GLY A 151 16.75 8.36 7.48
N PHE A 152 16.60 8.65 6.19
CA PHE A 152 15.31 8.80 5.54
C PHE A 152 14.53 7.48 5.58
N GLN A 153 15.17 6.38 5.17
CA GLN A 153 14.55 5.05 5.17
C GLN A 153 14.05 4.66 6.56
N ALA A 154 14.85 4.87 7.59
CA ALA A 154 14.46 4.58 8.97
C ALA A 154 13.26 5.43 9.44
N LYS A 155 13.26 6.73 9.07
CA LYS A 155 12.24 7.69 9.49
C LYS A 155 10.88 7.45 8.83
N TYR A 156 10.86 7.08 7.55
CA TYR A 156 9.64 6.93 6.77
C TYR A 156 9.22 5.47 6.53
N PHE A 157 9.88 4.52 7.17
CA PHE A 157 9.52 3.12 7.10
C PHE A 157 8.10 2.88 7.61
N GLY A 158 7.18 2.51 6.72
CA GLY A 158 5.78 2.26 7.05
C GLY A 158 4.99 3.50 7.50
N TRP A 159 5.45 4.69 7.15
CA TRP A 159 4.75 5.92 7.50
C TRP A 159 3.34 5.93 6.93
N VAL A 160 2.33 6.12 7.80
CA VAL A 160 0.91 5.95 7.45
C VAL A 160 0.45 6.80 6.28
N ASN A 161 0.98 8.03 6.15
CA ASN A 161 0.63 8.92 5.05
C ASN A 161 1.70 8.89 3.94
N PRO A 162 1.46 8.19 2.82
CA PRO A 162 2.45 8.06 1.75
C PRO A 162 2.73 9.38 1.02
N SER A 163 1.79 10.33 1.01
CA SER A 163 2.04 11.67 0.45
C SER A 163 3.04 12.47 1.29
N ALA A 164 3.05 12.31 2.63
CA ALA A 164 4.05 12.93 3.48
C ALA A 164 5.46 12.38 3.15
N THR A 165 5.57 11.06 2.94
CA THR A 165 6.81 10.41 2.51
C THR A 165 7.27 10.94 1.15
N MET A 166 6.35 11.09 0.18
CA MET A 166 6.65 11.62 -1.15
C MET A 166 7.17 13.07 -1.10
N VAL A 167 6.53 13.92 -0.30
CA VAL A 167 6.96 15.33 -0.12
C VAL A 167 8.33 15.40 0.54
N ALA A 168 8.57 14.59 1.55
CA ALA A 168 9.88 14.53 2.21
C ALA A 168 10.97 14.04 1.25
N TYR A 169 10.67 13.04 0.41
CA TYR A 169 11.58 12.58 -0.64
C TYR A 169 11.90 13.68 -1.67
N ALA A 170 10.89 14.44 -2.07
CA ALA A 170 11.11 15.59 -2.96
C ALA A 170 12.05 16.64 -2.33
N ALA A 171 11.89 16.92 -1.04
CA ALA A 171 12.77 17.83 -0.32
C ALA A 171 14.22 17.29 -0.22
N GLU A 172 14.39 15.99 0.04
CA GLU A 172 15.70 15.33 0.07
C GLU A 172 16.39 15.43 -1.30
N ARG A 173 15.67 15.13 -2.39
CA ARG A 173 16.20 15.22 -3.74
C ARG A 173 16.60 16.66 -4.12
N ALA A 174 15.80 17.64 -3.72
CA ALA A 174 16.07 19.06 -4.03
C ALA A 174 17.36 19.59 -3.36
N ILE A 175 17.83 18.96 -2.28
CA ILE A 175 19.13 19.26 -1.66
C ILE A 175 20.28 18.91 -2.60
N HIS A 176 20.15 17.80 -3.36
CA HIS A 176 21.19 17.29 -4.25
C HIS A 176 21.06 17.84 -5.67
N ASP A 177 19.83 18.08 -6.15
CA ASP A 177 19.53 18.64 -7.46
C ASP A 177 18.34 19.62 -7.38
N PRO A 178 18.59 20.93 -7.37
CA PRO A 178 17.53 21.94 -7.28
C PRO A 178 16.63 22.01 -8.50
N ASN A 179 16.96 21.33 -9.62
CA ASN A 179 16.11 21.24 -10.80
C ASN A 179 15.05 20.13 -10.68
N VAL A 180 15.13 19.30 -9.65
CA VAL A 180 14.13 18.27 -9.39
C VAL A 180 12.96 18.89 -8.63
N VAL A 181 11.79 18.92 -9.26
CA VAL A 181 10.59 19.54 -8.70
C VAL A 181 9.43 18.55 -8.71
N LEU A 182 8.83 18.31 -7.54
CA LEU A 182 7.58 17.55 -7.43
C LEU A 182 6.44 18.39 -8.00
N HIS A 183 5.93 18.02 -9.17
CA HIS A 183 4.96 18.79 -9.95
C HIS A 183 3.51 18.36 -9.68
N ALA A 184 3.26 17.05 -9.60
CA ALA A 184 1.92 16.53 -9.34
C ALA A 184 1.96 15.37 -8.33
N VAL A 185 0.89 15.24 -7.53
CA VAL A 185 0.72 14.17 -6.53
C VAL A 185 -0.71 13.66 -6.56
N ALA A 186 -0.86 12.35 -6.74
CA ALA A 186 -2.11 11.64 -6.49
C ALA A 186 -1.90 10.61 -5.39
N ALA A 187 -2.79 10.55 -4.41
CA ALA A 187 -2.68 9.58 -3.33
C ALA A 187 -4.01 8.91 -3.04
N THR A 188 -3.97 7.59 -2.85
CA THR A 188 -5.19 6.85 -2.48
C THR A 188 -5.55 7.15 -1.03
N THR A 189 -6.84 7.16 -0.74
CA THR A 189 -7.37 7.51 0.58
C THR A 189 -8.63 6.72 0.89
N ASP A 190 -8.91 6.56 2.17
CA ASP A 190 -10.21 6.10 2.63
C ASP A 190 -11.28 7.16 2.37
N PRO A 191 -12.56 6.78 2.29
CA PRO A 191 -13.67 7.73 2.08
C PRO A 191 -13.63 8.89 3.07
N GLY A 192 -13.57 10.12 2.54
CA GLY A 192 -13.47 11.34 3.34
C GLY A 192 -12.09 11.65 3.92
N GLY A 193 -11.06 10.87 3.59
CA GLY A 193 -9.68 11.15 3.97
C GLY A 193 -9.08 12.33 3.19
N ALA A 194 -7.94 12.83 3.69
CA ALA A 194 -7.18 13.94 3.09
C ALA A 194 -5.68 13.59 3.04
N THR A 195 -5.36 12.53 2.30
CA THR A 195 -4.00 11.97 2.22
C THR A 195 -3.02 12.95 1.56
N VAL A 196 -3.48 13.77 0.58
CA VAL A 196 -2.62 14.75 -0.12
C VAL A 196 -2.40 16.05 0.65
N LEU A 197 -2.90 16.20 1.86
CA LEU A 197 -2.70 17.41 2.64
C LEU A 197 -1.23 17.83 2.81
N PRO A 198 -0.26 16.91 3.01
CA PRO A 198 1.17 17.25 3.00
C PRO A 198 1.65 17.88 1.68
N ALA A 199 1.23 17.36 0.52
CA ALA A 199 1.58 17.90 -0.79
C ALA A 199 1.03 19.32 -0.95
N ARG A 200 -0.22 19.55 -0.57
CA ARG A 200 -0.84 20.88 -0.55
C ARG A 200 -0.06 21.87 0.32
N ARG A 201 0.31 21.45 1.54
CA ARG A 201 1.08 22.31 2.48
C ARG A 201 2.48 22.63 1.97
N ALA A 202 3.11 21.71 1.24
CA ALA A 202 4.40 21.89 0.62
C ALA A 202 4.36 22.77 -0.66
N GLY A 203 3.17 23.19 -1.10
CA GLY A 203 3.01 24.01 -2.29
C GLY A 203 3.16 23.24 -3.61
N VAL A 204 2.92 21.93 -3.62
CA VAL A 204 2.87 21.16 -4.87
C VAL A 204 1.76 21.73 -5.75
N PRO A 205 2.03 22.04 -7.03
CA PRO A 205 1.05 22.74 -7.88
C PRO A 205 -0.23 21.95 -8.12
N HIS A 206 -0.10 20.65 -8.33
CA HIS A 206 -1.22 19.78 -8.70
C HIS A 206 -1.31 18.60 -7.74
N TYR A 207 -2.48 18.37 -7.12
CA TYR A 207 -2.66 17.27 -6.18
C TYR A 207 -4.12 16.80 -6.14
N GLN A 208 -4.32 15.49 -5.91
CA GLN A 208 -5.64 14.86 -5.84
C GLN A 208 -5.67 13.69 -4.86
N ASP A 209 -6.70 13.67 -4.00
CA ASP A 209 -7.08 12.48 -3.24
C ASP A 209 -7.89 11.52 -4.13
N CYS A 210 -7.40 10.27 -4.23
CA CYS A 210 -8.03 9.19 -4.98
C CYS A 210 -8.84 8.30 -4.02
N ASP A 211 -10.07 8.70 -3.78
CA ASP A 211 -11.01 7.97 -2.93
C ASP A 211 -11.44 6.65 -3.58
N SER A 212 -11.38 5.55 -2.84
CA SER A 212 -11.73 4.21 -3.32
C SER A 212 -13.17 4.11 -3.84
N THR A 213 -14.09 4.94 -3.29
CA THR A 213 -15.50 4.98 -3.73
C THR A 213 -15.70 5.74 -5.05
N ARG A 214 -14.69 6.46 -5.50
CA ARG A 214 -14.70 7.25 -6.74
C ARG A 214 -13.81 6.66 -7.83
N SER A 215 -13.32 5.42 -7.64
CA SER A 215 -12.49 4.75 -8.63
C SER A 215 -13.21 4.66 -9.98
N PRO A 216 -12.58 5.08 -11.07
CA PRO A 216 -13.11 4.88 -12.41
C PRO A 216 -12.98 3.43 -12.89
N ILE A 217 -12.24 2.58 -12.14
CA ILE A 217 -12.01 1.18 -12.49
C ILE A 217 -13.10 0.32 -11.86
N ASP A 218 -13.81 -0.41 -12.69
CA ASP A 218 -14.82 -1.37 -12.23
C ASP A 218 -14.17 -2.45 -11.37
N ALA A 219 -14.81 -2.79 -10.26
CA ALA A 219 -14.34 -3.85 -9.35
C ALA A 219 -14.22 -5.22 -10.04
N ALA A 220 -15.00 -5.48 -11.10
CA ALA A 220 -14.92 -6.69 -11.88
C ALA A 220 -13.75 -6.70 -12.90
N THR A 221 -13.11 -5.56 -13.15
CA THR A 221 -11.95 -5.47 -14.04
C THR A 221 -10.81 -6.34 -13.48
N PRO A 222 -10.16 -7.19 -14.28
CA PRO A 222 -8.97 -7.90 -13.85
C PRO A 222 -7.86 -6.91 -13.46
N ALA A 223 -7.07 -7.26 -12.42
CA ALA A 223 -5.86 -6.51 -12.14
C ALA A 223 -4.89 -6.64 -13.33
N PRO A 224 -4.05 -5.63 -13.60
CA PRO A 224 -3.04 -5.74 -14.64
C PRO A 224 -2.13 -6.96 -14.44
N GLU A 225 -1.83 -7.69 -15.49
CA GLU A 225 -0.95 -8.86 -15.49
C GLU A 225 0.52 -8.44 -15.72
N LEU A 226 1.43 -9.36 -15.42
CA LEU A 226 2.86 -9.19 -15.74
C LEU A 226 3.05 -9.32 -17.25
N ASP A 227 3.52 -8.26 -17.88
CA ASP A 227 3.81 -8.18 -19.30
C ASP A 227 5.09 -7.36 -19.59
N GLU A 228 5.32 -7.04 -20.85
CA GLU A 228 6.50 -6.23 -21.23
C GLU A 228 6.48 -4.80 -20.69
N SER A 229 5.30 -4.25 -20.37
CA SER A 229 5.13 -2.90 -19.84
C SER A 229 5.25 -2.81 -18.32
N ARG A 230 5.25 -3.96 -17.63
CA ARG A 230 5.22 -4.02 -16.16
C ARG A 230 6.33 -4.89 -15.61
N LEU A 231 6.73 -4.60 -14.39
CA LEU A 231 7.79 -5.29 -13.67
C LEU A 231 7.22 -6.04 -12.46
N HIS A 232 7.78 -7.21 -12.22
CA HIS A 232 7.60 -7.92 -10.97
C HIS A 232 8.16 -7.11 -9.80
N ARG A 233 7.53 -7.17 -8.62
CA ARG A 233 7.93 -6.42 -7.42
C ARG A 233 9.41 -6.63 -7.03
N LEU A 234 9.96 -7.84 -7.16
CA LEU A 234 11.38 -8.10 -6.92
C LEU A 234 12.26 -7.39 -7.95
N ALA A 235 11.87 -7.41 -9.24
CA ALA A 235 12.63 -6.73 -10.29
C ALA A 235 12.74 -5.21 -10.07
N VAL A 236 11.73 -4.61 -9.43
CA VAL A 236 11.72 -3.18 -9.12
C VAL A 236 12.56 -2.85 -7.90
N MET A 237 12.48 -3.68 -6.85
CA MET A 237 13.13 -3.41 -5.56
C MET A 237 14.55 -3.94 -5.46
N SER A 238 14.84 -5.04 -6.15
CA SER A 238 16.12 -5.75 -6.14
C SER A 238 16.36 -6.38 -7.53
N PRO A 239 16.65 -5.57 -8.57
CA PRO A 239 16.82 -6.08 -9.94
C PRO A 239 17.89 -7.19 -10.02
N GLN A 240 18.97 -7.04 -9.29
CA GLN A 240 20.06 -8.04 -9.26
C GLN A 240 19.57 -9.39 -8.74
N SER A 241 18.81 -9.44 -7.65
CA SER A 241 18.22 -10.68 -7.13
C SER A 241 17.25 -11.31 -8.13
N TYR A 242 16.45 -10.46 -8.81
CA TYR A 242 15.54 -10.93 -9.83
C TYR A 242 16.25 -11.55 -11.03
N ASP A 243 17.32 -10.91 -11.52
CA ASP A 243 18.11 -11.42 -12.64
C ASP A 243 18.83 -12.72 -12.28
N GLN A 244 19.37 -12.84 -11.06
CA GLN A 244 20.01 -14.07 -10.57
C GLN A 244 19.01 -15.23 -10.49
N LEU A 245 17.78 -14.99 -10.03
CA LEU A 245 16.75 -16.03 -9.97
C LEU A 245 16.30 -16.51 -11.36
N ASN A 246 16.32 -15.61 -12.35
CA ASN A 246 15.90 -15.91 -13.72
C ASN A 246 17.09 -16.38 -14.59
N ASP A 247 18.27 -16.51 -14.04
CA ASP A 247 19.40 -17.08 -14.76
C ASP A 247 19.09 -18.53 -15.15
N ALA A 248 19.07 -18.79 -16.46
CA ALA A 248 18.76 -20.10 -17.02
C ALA A 248 19.81 -21.18 -16.62
N SER A 249 21.01 -20.78 -16.20
CA SER A 249 22.05 -21.67 -15.72
C SER A 249 21.83 -22.16 -14.29
N LEU A 250 20.95 -21.51 -13.50
CA LEU A 250 20.66 -21.90 -12.13
C LEU A 250 19.78 -23.16 -12.07
N PRO A 251 20.27 -24.28 -11.53
CA PRO A 251 19.47 -25.49 -11.41
C PRO A 251 18.22 -25.29 -10.56
N PRO A 252 17.09 -25.92 -10.90
CA PRO A 252 15.85 -25.81 -10.11
C PRO A 252 16.03 -26.21 -8.64
N THR A 253 16.86 -27.22 -8.35
CA THR A 253 17.16 -27.67 -6.98
C THR A 253 17.93 -26.63 -6.18
N GLU A 254 18.85 -25.91 -6.80
CA GLU A 254 19.60 -24.84 -6.13
C GLU A 254 18.69 -23.66 -5.87
N ARG A 255 17.80 -23.31 -6.83
CA ARG A 255 16.78 -22.27 -6.65
C ARG A 255 15.85 -22.60 -5.50
N GLN A 256 15.39 -23.86 -5.41
CA GLN A 256 14.55 -24.33 -4.33
C GLN A 256 15.27 -24.28 -2.96
N SER A 257 16.52 -24.77 -2.90
CA SER A 257 17.31 -24.73 -1.65
C SER A 257 17.53 -23.29 -1.19
N ALA A 258 17.94 -22.42 -2.10
CA ALA A 258 18.16 -21.03 -1.80
C ALA A 258 16.87 -20.31 -1.33
N GLY A 259 15.73 -20.57 -1.98
CA GLY A 259 14.42 -20.07 -1.55
C GLY A 259 14.04 -20.53 -0.15
N TRP A 260 14.35 -21.81 0.16
CA TRP A 260 14.09 -22.35 1.49
C TRP A 260 14.99 -21.71 2.57
N ASP A 261 16.29 -21.62 2.31
CA ASP A 261 17.26 -21.03 3.26
C ASP A 261 16.88 -19.58 3.61
N ALA A 262 16.42 -18.80 2.61
CA ALA A 262 15.94 -17.46 2.84
C ALA A 262 14.65 -17.42 3.66
N THR A 263 13.68 -18.28 3.32
CA THR A 263 12.44 -18.35 4.07
C THR A 263 12.70 -18.70 5.53
N ALA A 264 13.51 -19.74 5.77
CA ALA A 264 13.85 -20.17 7.12
C ALA A 264 14.59 -19.06 7.90
N GLY A 265 15.56 -18.39 7.25
CA GLY A 265 16.27 -17.26 7.83
C GLY A 265 15.37 -16.07 8.16
N ALA A 266 14.48 -15.69 7.25
CA ALA A 266 13.52 -14.61 7.47
C ALA A 266 12.56 -14.93 8.61
N VAL A 267 11.98 -16.13 8.64
CA VAL A 267 11.08 -16.56 9.72
C VAL A 267 11.82 -16.58 11.06
N ALA A 268 13.05 -17.13 11.12
CA ALA A 268 13.85 -17.13 12.35
C ALA A 268 14.14 -15.71 12.85
N THR A 269 14.48 -14.78 11.95
CA THR A 269 14.74 -13.37 12.29
C THR A 269 13.49 -12.69 12.83
N ALA A 270 12.34 -12.89 12.16
CA ALA A 270 11.07 -12.32 12.60
C ALA A 270 10.62 -12.87 13.96
N LEU A 271 10.76 -14.19 14.18
CA LEU A 271 10.44 -14.83 15.45
C LEU A 271 11.32 -14.33 16.58
N ALA A 272 12.64 -14.19 16.36
CA ALA A 272 13.57 -13.65 17.36
C ALA A 272 13.23 -12.20 17.73
N SER A 273 12.86 -11.37 16.75
CA SER A 273 12.42 -9.99 16.98
C SER A 273 11.10 -9.94 17.77
N ALA A 274 10.16 -10.82 17.43
CA ALA A 274 8.88 -10.94 18.13
C ALA A 274 9.07 -11.38 19.60
N GLU A 275 9.94 -12.34 19.85
CA GLU A 275 10.25 -12.81 21.20
C GLU A 275 10.90 -11.69 22.05
N LEU A 276 11.87 -10.97 21.49
CA LEU A 276 12.53 -9.84 22.16
C LEU A 276 11.53 -8.74 22.58
N LEU A 277 10.52 -8.50 21.77
CA LEU A 277 9.50 -7.48 21.99
C LEU A 277 8.22 -8.00 22.66
N HIS A 278 8.23 -9.27 23.09
CA HIS A 278 7.08 -9.94 23.71
C HIS A 278 5.81 -9.91 22.84
N ILE A 279 6.00 -9.99 21.52
CA ILE A 279 4.90 -10.08 20.56
C ILE A 279 4.39 -11.53 20.55
N GLU A 280 3.08 -11.68 20.73
CA GLU A 280 2.44 -12.99 20.62
C GLU A 280 2.48 -13.49 19.17
N VAL A 281 3.04 -14.68 18.97
CA VAL A 281 3.19 -15.33 17.66
C VAL A 281 2.27 -16.55 17.60
N ALA A 282 1.48 -16.63 16.53
CA ALA A 282 0.60 -17.77 16.30
C ALA A 282 1.42 -19.08 16.18
N PRO A 283 1.09 -20.15 16.92
CA PRO A 283 1.84 -21.41 16.92
C PRO A 283 2.00 -22.04 15.55
N VAL A 284 0.99 -21.88 14.68
CA VAL A 284 0.96 -22.44 13.33
C VAL A 284 2.15 -22.03 12.47
N ILE A 285 2.77 -20.86 12.71
CA ILE A 285 3.97 -20.41 11.99
C ILE A 285 5.13 -21.37 12.26
N ARG A 286 5.36 -21.75 13.51
CA ARG A 286 6.41 -22.70 13.89
C ARG A 286 6.10 -24.12 13.43
N GLU A 287 4.83 -24.52 13.47
CA GLU A 287 4.37 -25.85 13.03
C GLU A 287 4.63 -26.02 11.52
N ILE A 288 4.23 -25.05 10.70
CA ILE A 288 4.45 -25.12 9.24
C ILE A 288 5.93 -25.07 8.91
N LEU A 289 6.70 -24.16 9.53
CA LEU A 289 8.14 -24.10 9.33
C LEU A 289 8.80 -25.46 9.64
N GLY A 290 8.47 -26.06 10.78
CA GLY A 290 8.99 -27.38 11.19
C GLY A 290 8.55 -28.52 10.26
N GLY A 291 7.29 -28.48 9.81
CA GLY A 291 6.75 -29.46 8.86
C GLY A 291 7.47 -29.40 7.51
N LEU A 292 7.61 -28.21 6.93
CA LEU A 292 8.34 -28.02 5.67
C LEU A 292 9.82 -28.43 5.80
N ALA A 293 10.49 -28.08 6.90
CA ALA A 293 11.89 -28.43 7.15
C ALA A 293 12.08 -29.94 7.28
N SER A 294 11.12 -30.69 7.83
CA SER A 294 11.19 -32.13 8.01
C SER A 294 10.60 -32.94 6.85
N GLY A 295 10.01 -32.27 5.85
CA GLY A 295 9.25 -32.92 4.77
C GLY A 295 7.94 -33.53 5.24
N THR A 296 7.41 -33.11 6.39
CA THR A 296 6.13 -33.56 6.91
C THR A 296 5.00 -32.82 6.16
N PRO A 297 3.98 -33.52 5.64
CA PRO A 297 2.87 -32.87 4.96
C PRO A 297 2.14 -31.88 5.86
N ILE A 298 1.91 -30.67 5.35
CA ILE A 298 1.13 -29.63 6.03
C ILE A 298 -0.34 -29.82 5.70
N THR A 299 -1.17 -29.84 6.71
CA THR A 299 -2.63 -30.04 6.56
C THR A 299 -3.33 -28.81 6.00
N GLY A 300 -4.51 -29.01 5.40
CA GLY A 300 -5.35 -27.91 4.93
C GLY A 300 -5.74 -26.92 6.04
N ASP A 301 -5.97 -27.42 7.25
CA ASP A 301 -6.31 -26.60 8.42
C ASP A 301 -5.14 -25.71 8.85
N GLN A 302 -3.90 -26.23 8.82
CA GLN A 302 -2.71 -25.43 9.11
C GLN A 302 -2.50 -24.32 8.09
N TRP A 303 -2.68 -24.62 6.79
CA TRP A 303 -2.64 -23.60 5.76
C TRP A 303 -3.72 -22.54 5.92
N SER A 304 -4.93 -22.94 6.31
CA SER A 304 -6.04 -22.02 6.56
C SER A 304 -5.76 -21.14 7.77
N ALA A 305 -5.22 -21.69 8.85
CA ALA A 305 -4.82 -20.93 10.03
C ALA A 305 -3.69 -19.93 9.72
N LEU A 306 -2.71 -20.31 8.88
CA LEU A 306 -1.65 -19.38 8.43
C LEU A 306 -2.22 -18.22 7.59
N GLU A 307 -3.20 -18.52 6.72
CA GLU A 307 -3.86 -17.49 5.92
C GLU A 307 -4.66 -16.51 6.79
N GLU A 308 -5.30 -16.98 7.86
CA GLU A 308 -5.93 -16.09 8.83
C GLU A 308 -4.92 -15.17 9.50
N VAL A 309 -3.75 -15.68 9.91
CA VAL A 309 -2.68 -14.86 10.47
C VAL A 309 -2.23 -13.80 9.45
N ARG A 310 -2.09 -14.17 8.19
CA ARG A 310 -1.69 -13.28 7.08
C ARG A 310 -2.72 -12.16 6.84
N LEU A 311 -4.01 -12.48 6.87
CA LEU A 311 -5.09 -11.52 6.64
C LEU A 311 -5.28 -10.54 7.81
N TYR A 312 -5.00 -10.98 9.03
CA TYR A 312 -5.14 -10.17 10.24
C TYR A 312 -3.81 -9.59 10.73
N GLY A 313 -2.85 -9.41 9.82
CA GLY A 313 -1.55 -8.82 10.14
C GLY A 313 -1.68 -7.53 10.95
N LYS A 314 -1.05 -7.53 12.13
CA LYS A 314 -1.16 -6.40 13.08
C LYS A 314 -0.40 -5.16 12.67
N SER A 315 0.54 -5.26 11.72
CA SER A 315 1.33 -4.13 11.24
C SER A 315 0.45 -3.01 10.67
N LEU A 316 -0.68 -3.35 10.05
CA LEU A 316 -1.63 -2.40 9.48
C LEU A 316 -2.15 -1.36 10.49
N PHE A 317 -2.32 -1.75 11.75
CA PHE A 317 -2.89 -0.91 12.81
C PHE A 317 -1.84 -0.17 13.65
N MET A 318 -0.55 -0.44 13.41
CA MET A 318 0.55 0.08 14.23
C MET A 318 1.51 0.97 13.44
N ARG A 319 1.11 1.40 12.25
CA ARG A 319 1.95 2.27 11.41
C ARG A 319 2.29 3.58 12.12
N PRO A 320 3.54 4.03 12.04
CA PRO A 320 3.92 5.33 12.60
C PRO A 320 3.21 6.46 11.85
N GLY A 321 2.90 7.54 12.56
CA GLY A 321 2.27 8.73 11.99
C GLY A 321 0.75 8.80 12.09
N PHE A 322 0.07 7.86 12.75
CA PHE A 322 -1.39 7.94 12.94
C PHE A 322 -1.83 9.15 13.79
N ILE A 323 -1.03 9.52 14.77
CA ILE A 323 -1.34 10.61 15.72
C ILE A 323 -0.42 11.82 15.48
N GLU A 324 0.68 11.63 14.78
CA GLU A 324 1.74 12.61 14.63
C GLU A 324 1.62 13.34 13.29
N VAL A 325 1.74 14.66 13.33
CA VAL A 325 1.73 15.50 12.11
C VAL A 325 3.12 15.50 11.46
N GLU A 326 4.17 15.19 12.22
CA GLU A 326 5.55 15.09 11.76
C GLU A 326 6.20 13.79 12.25
N PRO A 327 7.14 13.24 11.49
CA PRO A 327 7.86 12.04 11.89
C PRO A 327 8.86 12.30 13.02
N SER A 328 8.38 12.68 14.20
CA SER A 328 9.11 12.56 15.44
C SER A 328 8.73 11.26 16.12
N ALA A 329 8.82 10.17 15.35
CA ALA A 329 8.35 8.88 15.80
C ALA A 329 8.89 8.57 17.18
N ASP A 330 7.98 8.26 18.12
CA ASP A 330 8.40 7.49 19.28
C ASP A 330 9.20 6.29 18.78
N PRO A 331 10.49 6.17 19.08
CA PRO A 331 11.33 5.07 18.61
C PRO A 331 10.70 3.71 18.89
N ASN A 332 9.93 3.58 19.98
CA ASN A 332 9.26 2.36 20.37
C ASN A 332 8.15 1.97 19.37
N THR A 333 7.37 2.94 18.89
CA THR A 333 6.32 2.70 17.89
C THR A 333 6.92 2.18 16.60
N THR A 334 8.01 2.77 16.14
CA THR A 334 8.69 2.35 14.90
C THR A 334 9.30 0.97 15.05
N VAL A 335 9.93 0.66 16.19
CA VAL A 335 10.51 -0.68 16.45
C VAL A 335 9.43 -1.75 16.49
N LEU A 336 8.32 -1.47 17.18
CA LEU A 336 7.21 -2.41 17.30
C LEU A 336 6.52 -2.63 15.94
N TYR A 337 6.28 -1.55 15.19
CA TYR A 337 5.75 -1.66 13.84
C TYR A 337 6.66 -2.51 12.96
N ARG A 338 7.97 -2.26 12.96
CA ARG A 338 8.95 -3.02 12.16
C ARG A 338 8.93 -4.51 12.48
N ALA A 339 8.83 -4.87 13.75
CA ALA A 339 8.75 -6.26 14.17
C ALA A 339 7.47 -6.96 13.67
N HIS A 340 6.32 -6.28 13.73
CA HIS A 340 5.08 -6.78 13.15
C HIS A 340 5.15 -6.88 11.63
N HIS A 341 5.71 -5.88 10.95
CA HIS A 341 5.92 -5.92 9.51
C HIS A 341 6.81 -7.10 9.09
N ASN A 342 7.93 -7.31 9.80
CA ASN A 342 8.81 -8.44 9.52
C ASN A 342 8.09 -9.78 9.73
N LEU A 343 7.26 -9.90 10.76
CA LEU A 343 6.46 -11.09 11.00
C LEU A 343 5.46 -11.34 9.86
N ASP A 344 4.76 -10.30 9.41
CA ASP A 344 3.82 -10.39 8.29
C ASP A 344 4.52 -10.81 6.98
N ARG A 345 5.74 -10.30 6.72
CA ARG A 345 6.54 -10.70 5.53
C ARG A 345 7.08 -12.12 5.66
N ALA A 346 7.49 -12.54 6.84
CA ALA A 346 7.90 -13.92 7.10
C ALA A 346 6.74 -14.91 6.92
N VAL A 347 5.54 -14.56 7.39
CA VAL A 347 4.31 -15.35 7.16
C VAL A 347 3.96 -15.40 5.67
N GLU A 348 4.10 -14.30 4.95
CA GLU A 348 3.92 -14.27 3.50
C GLU A 348 4.90 -15.22 2.80
N ALA A 349 6.21 -15.11 3.07
CA ALA A 349 7.22 -15.99 2.50
C ALA A 349 6.91 -17.47 2.77
N LEU A 350 6.47 -17.78 3.99
CA LEU A 350 6.09 -19.15 4.37
C LEU A 350 4.85 -19.63 3.60
N SER A 351 3.85 -18.75 3.40
CA SER A 351 2.61 -19.09 2.69
C SER A 351 2.82 -19.41 1.21
N LEU A 352 3.87 -18.85 0.60
CA LEU A 352 4.22 -19.08 -0.80
C LEU A 352 4.78 -20.48 -1.09
N TRP A 353 5.10 -21.25 -0.04
CA TRP A 353 5.46 -22.68 -0.17
C TRP A 353 4.25 -23.60 -0.28
N ARG A 354 3.05 -23.06 -0.26
CA ARG A 354 1.84 -23.86 -0.47
C ARG A 354 1.72 -24.28 -1.92
N GLY A 355 1.70 -25.60 -2.16
CA GLY A 355 1.58 -26.21 -3.49
C GLY A 355 2.92 -26.66 -4.07
N ASP A 356 2.87 -27.18 -5.30
CA ASP A 356 3.99 -27.87 -5.94
C ASP A 356 4.96 -26.94 -6.68
N ASN A 357 4.53 -25.70 -6.97
CA ASN A 357 5.29 -24.73 -7.75
C ASN A 357 5.36 -23.37 -7.03
N PRO A 358 6.26 -23.20 -6.04
CA PRO A 358 6.42 -21.94 -5.34
C PRO A 358 6.95 -20.85 -6.29
N ASP A 359 6.41 -19.64 -6.16
CA ASP A 359 6.97 -18.48 -6.84
C ASP A 359 8.20 -17.97 -6.09
N PHE A 360 9.39 -18.32 -6.60
CA PHE A 360 10.63 -17.94 -5.95
C PHE A 360 10.92 -16.45 -5.98
N ALA A 361 10.44 -15.71 -6.98
CA ALA A 361 10.62 -14.27 -7.01
C ALA A 361 9.79 -13.59 -5.92
N ASP A 362 8.59 -14.08 -5.68
CA ASP A 362 7.76 -13.61 -4.56
C ASP A 362 8.33 -14.00 -3.19
N ILE A 363 8.87 -15.23 -3.05
CA ILE A 363 9.55 -15.68 -1.83
C ILE A 363 10.73 -14.78 -1.51
N VAL A 364 11.62 -14.55 -2.48
CA VAL A 364 12.81 -13.70 -2.28
C VAL A 364 12.40 -12.28 -1.96
N TYR A 365 11.41 -11.73 -2.65
CA TYR A 365 10.91 -10.41 -2.33
C TYR A 365 10.44 -10.30 -0.87
N ALA A 366 9.61 -11.24 -0.42
CA ALA A 366 9.07 -11.24 0.94
C ALA A 366 10.20 -11.39 2.00
N THR A 367 11.17 -12.26 1.74
CA THR A 367 12.30 -12.48 2.66
C THR A 367 13.25 -11.29 2.73
N GLU A 368 13.51 -10.59 1.62
CA GLU A 368 14.30 -9.37 1.59
C GLU A 368 13.65 -8.22 2.38
N GLN A 369 12.31 -8.18 2.47
CA GLN A 369 11.64 -7.19 3.32
C GLN A 369 11.91 -7.40 4.82
N VAL A 370 12.20 -8.64 5.25
CA VAL A 370 12.54 -8.97 6.65
C VAL A 370 14.00 -8.66 6.96
N THR A 371 14.90 -8.95 6.02
CA THR A 371 16.36 -8.98 6.26
C THR A 371 17.09 -7.72 5.79
N LYS A 372 16.39 -6.68 5.34
CA LYS A 372 16.93 -5.49 4.65
C LYS A 372 17.81 -4.57 5.51
N GLU A 373 18.66 -5.14 6.36
CA GLU A 373 19.87 -4.49 6.84
C GLU A 373 21.11 -4.94 6.02
N GLY A 374 21.02 -4.78 4.69
CA GLY A 374 22.21 -4.73 3.85
C GLY A 374 22.83 -6.07 3.39
N GLN A 375 22.15 -7.20 3.50
CA GLN A 375 22.63 -8.43 2.88
C GLN A 375 21.85 -8.74 1.60
N LEU A 376 22.51 -8.46 0.49
CA LEU A 376 22.19 -9.09 -0.79
C LEU A 376 22.15 -10.60 -0.60
N TRP A 377 21.17 -11.23 -1.19
CA TRP A 377 21.04 -12.69 -1.26
C TRP A 377 22.37 -13.32 -1.67
N PRO A 378 23.01 -14.12 -0.84
CA PRO A 378 24.22 -14.81 -1.26
C PRO A 378 23.84 -16.05 -2.03
N LEU A 379 23.56 -15.95 -3.32
CA LEU A 379 23.82 -17.08 -4.19
C LEU A 379 25.33 -17.30 -4.13
N ARG A 380 25.72 -18.41 -3.49
CA ARG A 380 27.12 -18.80 -3.37
C ARG A 380 27.70 -18.92 -4.77
N THR A 381 28.61 -18.01 -5.12
CA THR A 381 29.47 -18.15 -6.28
C THR A 381 30.44 -19.30 -6.07
#